data_deb08b252723e31b388990ea42aefb54
#
_entry.id   deb08b252723e31b388990ea42aefb54
#
_cell.length_a   1.000
_cell.length_b   1.000
_cell.length_c   1.000
_cell.angle_alpha   90.00
_cell.angle_beta   90.00
_cell.angle_gamma   90.00
#
_symmetry.space_group_name_H-M   'P 1'
#
loop_
_entity.id
_entity.type
_entity.pdbx_description
1 polymer ?
#
loop_
_entity_poly.entity_id
_entity_poly.type
_entity_poly.pdbx_seq_one_letter_code
_entity_poly.pdbx_strand_id
1 'polypeptide(L)'
;SLDKNEGVTVDMKFENGSLKVYSEFTPYIFVIISAVGILAVVLLRLFVFNKNTLTPVVNYEAPDKMDPLMMGKLIDNKIDNEDITSLIYYWADKGYLKINLDNKINPTIIRTVKLLPEGTPLYEQTLFYGMFGANDAVRVTDLRYKYYKIVQQAKQQLVTGVKRLYNNASIIIAAVFAAVGGAILGLAPLIMAMSGISLSLIFYEGFIALVPLLFVFIAEFSLVCGRLKTSGGKFVGLCFIPAGLCALVILFYTLLIPSAIIPLVAKLLISLSGCVLLGVSVILINRSKEYNAKLNEIIGFKQFITLAEKDRLEKMIESDPQFYYHILPYAQVLGVTKTWEDKFEGITVQPPDWIVGDILTTAITFHALNSLINASVANISSGMVSAPSSSGMGGFGGFGGGGMGGGHGGGGFRGR
;
A
#
# COMPACT_ATOMS: atom_id res chain seq x y z
N SER A 1 63.23 -33.50 15.02
CA SER A 1 63.28 -32.02 15.13
C SER A 1 63.93 -31.50 13.86
N LEU A 2 63.24 -30.57 13.20
CA LEU A 2 63.76 -29.87 12.03
C LEU A 2 64.71 -28.76 12.51
N ASP A 3 65.86 -28.63 11.87
CA ASP A 3 66.77 -27.53 12.13
C ASP A 3 66.27 -26.20 11.51
N LYS A 4 66.83 -25.09 12.00
CA LYS A 4 66.42 -23.76 11.56
C LYS A 4 66.71 -23.60 10.06
N ASN A 5 65.64 -23.52 9.22
CA ASN A 5 65.62 -23.47 7.78
C ASN A 5 65.47 -24.82 7.06
N GLU A 6 65.16 -25.90 7.74
CA GLU A 6 64.71 -27.14 7.10
C GLU A 6 63.18 -27.18 6.94
N GLY A 7 62.70 -27.54 5.75
CA GLY A 7 61.30 -27.73 5.45
C GLY A 7 61.06 -29.18 5.04
N VAL A 8 59.97 -29.75 5.53
CA VAL A 8 59.51 -31.08 5.05
C VAL A 8 58.49 -30.86 3.96
N THR A 9 58.77 -31.35 2.77
CA THR A 9 57.81 -31.45 1.66
C THR A 9 57.13 -32.79 1.76
N VAL A 10 55.85 -32.81 2.01
CA VAL A 10 55.00 -34.05 1.98
C VAL A 10 54.31 -34.14 0.63
N ASP A 11 54.72 -35.13 -0.16
CA ASP A 11 54.08 -35.43 -1.45
C ASP A 11 52.97 -36.46 -1.21
N MET A 12 51.72 -36.05 -1.33
CA MET A 12 50.57 -36.93 -1.21
C MET A 12 50.04 -37.31 -2.61
N LYS A 13 50.21 -38.56 -3.00
CA LYS A 13 49.57 -39.10 -4.20
C LYS A 13 48.15 -39.59 -3.85
N PHE A 14 47.18 -38.97 -4.42
CA PHE A 14 45.80 -39.45 -4.35
C PHE A 14 45.51 -40.42 -5.50
N GLU A 15 44.76 -41.49 -5.23
CA GLU A 15 44.29 -42.40 -6.30
C GLU A 15 43.42 -41.65 -7.31
N ASN A 16 43.52 -42.02 -8.58
CA ASN A 16 42.70 -41.42 -9.63
C ASN A 16 41.20 -41.59 -9.32
N GLY A 17 40.49 -40.46 -9.11
CA GLY A 17 39.07 -40.44 -8.76
C GLY A 17 38.78 -40.14 -7.28
N SER A 18 39.79 -40.05 -6.40
CA SER A 18 39.63 -39.67 -5.00
C SER A 18 39.28 -38.17 -4.81
N LEU A 19 39.61 -37.34 -5.79
CA LEU A 19 39.16 -35.95 -5.86
C LEU A 19 38.15 -35.85 -7.03
N LYS A 20 36.87 -35.67 -6.72
CA LYS A 20 35.90 -35.27 -7.72
C LYS A 20 36.21 -33.84 -8.15
N VAL A 21 36.80 -33.72 -9.34
CA VAL A 21 37.04 -32.42 -9.96
C VAL A 21 35.67 -31.80 -10.29
N TYR A 22 35.40 -30.67 -9.69
CA TYR A 22 34.23 -29.88 -9.98
C TYR A 22 34.25 -29.44 -11.46
N SER A 23 33.17 -29.70 -12.18
CA SER A 23 33.05 -29.23 -13.58
C SER A 23 32.97 -27.72 -13.61
N GLU A 24 33.87 -27.04 -14.28
CA GLU A 24 33.87 -25.57 -14.42
C GLU A 24 32.58 -25.02 -15.01
N PHE A 25 31.80 -25.85 -15.70
CA PHE A 25 30.53 -25.51 -16.34
C PHE A 25 29.31 -25.51 -15.39
N THR A 26 29.38 -26.22 -14.24
CA THR A 26 28.24 -26.36 -13.33
C THR A 26 27.68 -25.01 -12.83
N PRO A 27 28.48 -24.00 -12.47
CA PRO A 27 27.96 -22.67 -12.06
C PRO A 27 27.13 -22.01 -13.16
N TYR A 28 27.54 -22.14 -14.40
CA TYR A 28 26.88 -21.49 -15.54
C TYR A 28 25.50 -22.09 -15.85
N ILE A 29 25.23 -23.33 -15.46
CA ILE A 29 23.90 -23.95 -15.59
C ILE A 29 22.87 -23.14 -14.78
N PHE A 30 23.19 -22.76 -13.57
CA PHE A 30 22.28 -21.94 -12.72
C PHE A 30 22.05 -20.55 -13.30
N VAL A 31 23.08 -19.94 -13.91
CA VAL A 31 22.96 -18.66 -14.61
C VAL A 31 22.06 -18.79 -15.84
N ILE A 32 22.19 -19.87 -16.61
CA ILE A 32 21.34 -20.14 -17.77
C ILE A 32 19.89 -20.35 -17.34
N ILE A 33 19.62 -21.12 -16.28
CA ILE A 33 18.27 -21.33 -15.75
C ILE A 33 17.66 -20.00 -15.33
N SER A 34 18.44 -19.14 -14.66
CA SER A 34 17.97 -17.80 -14.27
C SER A 34 17.67 -16.93 -15.49
N ALA A 35 18.53 -16.93 -16.51
CA ALA A 35 18.33 -16.14 -17.73
C ALA A 35 17.08 -16.58 -18.49
N VAL A 36 16.85 -17.90 -18.61
CA VAL A 36 15.62 -18.46 -19.20
C VAL A 36 14.40 -18.07 -18.36
N GLY A 37 14.50 -18.15 -17.03
CA GLY A 37 13.44 -17.70 -16.12
C GLY A 37 13.10 -16.22 -16.28
N ILE A 38 14.10 -15.36 -16.34
CA ILE A 38 13.90 -13.91 -16.57
C ILE A 38 13.24 -13.66 -17.92
N LEU A 39 13.71 -14.32 -18.97
CA LEU A 39 13.10 -14.21 -20.30
C LEU A 39 11.63 -14.66 -20.28
N ALA A 40 11.33 -15.79 -19.63
CA ALA A 40 9.97 -16.28 -19.48
C ALA A 40 9.06 -15.28 -18.72
N VAL A 41 9.55 -14.67 -17.63
CA VAL A 41 8.83 -13.62 -16.90
C VAL A 41 8.53 -12.43 -17.81
N VAL A 42 9.49 -11.98 -18.59
CA VAL A 42 9.30 -10.85 -19.53
C VAL A 42 8.26 -11.21 -20.59
N LEU A 43 8.35 -12.39 -21.21
CA LEU A 43 7.38 -12.84 -22.21
C LEU A 43 5.98 -12.99 -21.62
N LEU A 44 5.84 -13.59 -20.45
CA LEU A 44 4.55 -13.68 -19.75
C LEU A 44 3.98 -12.29 -19.46
N ARG A 45 4.82 -11.33 -19.07
CA ARG A 45 4.39 -9.95 -18.81
C ARG A 45 3.89 -9.28 -20.07
N LEU A 46 4.55 -9.45 -21.20
CA LEU A 46 4.21 -8.81 -22.47
C LEU A 46 2.97 -9.43 -23.13
N PHE A 47 2.86 -10.75 -23.12
CA PHE A 47 1.83 -11.47 -23.89
C PHE A 47 0.63 -11.93 -23.06
N VAL A 48 0.83 -12.33 -21.80
CA VAL A 48 -0.25 -12.89 -20.96
C VAL A 48 -0.81 -11.87 -19.98
N PHE A 49 0.06 -11.15 -19.29
CA PHE A 49 -0.31 -10.19 -18.25
C PHE A 49 -0.18 -8.73 -18.70
N ASN A 50 -0.36 -8.50 -19.99
CA ASN A 50 -0.34 -7.15 -20.53
C ASN A 50 -1.35 -6.25 -19.80
N LYS A 51 -0.96 -5.01 -19.54
CA LYS A 51 -1.88 -4.02 -18.97
C LYS A 51 -3.06 -3.85 -19.93
N ASN A 52 -4.26 -4.23 -19.49
CA ASN A 52 -5.46 -3.73 -20.13
C ASN A 52 -5.49 -2.22 -19.89
N THR A 53 -5.02 -1.46 -20.85
CA THR A 53 -5.19 -0.01 -20.88
C THR A 53 -6.62 0.26 -21.31
N LEU A 54 -7.54 0.17 -20.34
CA LEU A 54 -8.86 0.70 -20.55
C LEU A 54 -8.72 2.23 -20.53
N THR A 55 -9.25 2.90 -21.53
CA THR A 55 -9.30 4.35 -21.56
C THR A 55 -10.37 4.80 -20.58
N PRO A 56 -10.05 5.62 -19.57
CA PRO A 56 -11.07 6.10 -18.63
C PRO A 56 -12.13 6.89 -19.41
N VAL A 57 -13.39 6.57 -19.18
CA VAL A 57 -14.53 7.32 -19.69
C VAL A 57 -14.95 8.31 -18.62
N VAL A 58 -14.97 9.60 -18.96
CA VAL A 58 -15.39 10.66 -18.05
C VAL A 58 -16.85 10.44 -17.66
N ASN A 59 -17.11 10.28 -16.38
CA ASN A 59 -18.44 10.09 -15.81
C ASN A 59 -18.69 11.14 -14.73
N TYR A 60 -19.91 11.70 -14.66
CA TYR A 60 -20.30 12.70 -13.68
C TYR A 60 -20.92 12.11 -12.39
N GLU A 61 -21.13 10.81 -12.35
CA GLU A 61 -21.64 10.07 -11.20
C GLU A 61 -20.59 9.10 -10.64
N ALA A 62 -20.68 8.83 -9.35
CA ALA A 62 -19.85 7.82 -8.70
C ALA A 62 -20.18 6.41 -9.26
N PRO A 63 -19.15 5.59 -9.59
CA PRO A 63 -19.34 4.24 -10.12
C PRO A 63 -20.17 3.37 -9.19
N ASP A 64 -21.11 2.57 -9.74
CA ASP A 64 -21.91 1.58 -9.02
C ASP A 64 -22.59 2.09 -7.73
N LYS A 65 -22.82 3.40 -7.60
CA LYS A 65 -23.25 4.05 -6.35
C LYS A 65 -22.34 3.71 -5.16
N MET A 66 -21.06 3.52 -5.46
CA MET A 66 -20.02 3.17 -4.49
C MET A 66 -19.89 4.26 -3.43
N ASP A 67 -19.77 3.85 -2.17
CA ASP A 67 -19.45 4.79 -1.10
C ASP A 67 -18.00 5.32 -1.22
N PRO A 68 -17.70 6.52 -0.69
CA PRO A 68 -16.38 7.13 -0.83
C PRO A 68 -15.27 6.35 -0.13
N LEU A 69 -15.52 5.65 0.97
CA LEU A 69 -14.52 4.85 1.67
C LEU A 69 -14.05 3.65 0.80
N MET A 70 -14.97 2.97 0.14
CA MET A 70 -14.65 1.91 -0.81
C MET A 70 -13.87 2.48 -2.00
N MET A 71 -14.25 3.66 -2.50
CA MET A 71 -13.56 4.33 -3.60
C MET A 71 -12.11 4.68 -3.25
N GLY A 72 -11.86 5.26 -2.07
CA GLY A 72 -10.52 5.52 -1.55
C GLY A 72 -9.69 4.24 -1.47
N LYS A 73 -10.26 3.18 -0.90
CA LYS A 73 -9.63 1.85 -0.82
C LYS A 73 -9.24 1.28 -2.19
N LEU A 74 -10.07 1.47 -3.21
CA LEU A 74 -9.78 0.96 -4.55
C LEU A 74 -8.69 1.77 -5.27
N ILE A 75 -8.56 3.06 -5.01
CA ILE A 75 -7.59 3.91 -5.70
C ILE A 75 -6.15 3.59 -5.30
N ASP A 76 -5.86 3.52 -4.02
CA ASP A 76 -4.48 3.38 -3.52
C ASP A 76 -4.25 2.11 -2.68
N ASN A 77 -5.29 1.31 -2.48
CA ASN A 77 -5.29 0.09 -1.69
C ASN A 77 -5.00 0.32 -0.19
N LYS A 78 -5.27 1.53 0.31
CA LYS A 78 -5.16 1.89 1.73
C LYS A 78 -6.50 2.30 2.29
N ILE A 79 -6.57 2.45 3.58
CA ILE A 79 -7.71 3.00 4.30
C ILE A 79 -7.14 4.06 5.24
N ASP A 80 -7.10 5.27 4.73
CA ASP A 80 -6.62 6.42 5.49
C ASP A 80 -7.74 7.02 6.34
N ASN A 81 -7.41 7.96 7.21
CA ASN A 81 -8.41 8.57 8.08
C ASN A 81 -9.36 9.48 7.28
N GLU A 82 -8.87 10.07 6.20
CA GLU A 82 -9.64 10.89 5.27
C GLU A 82 -10.74 10.09 4.59
N ASP A 83 -10.46 8.81 4.24
CA ASP A 83 -11.46 7.91 3.65
C ASP A 83 -12.62 7.65 4.61
N ILE A 84 -12.31 7.42 5.90
CA ILE A 84 -13.34 7.19 6.93
C ILE A 84 -14.15 8.45 7.18
N THR A 85 -13.48 9.60 7.18
CA THR A 85 -14.12 10.90 7.44
C THR A 85 -15.04 11.31 6.30
N SER A 86 -14.71 10.91 5.06
CA SER A 86 -15.56 11.19 3.91
C SER A 86 -16.95 10.59 4.02
N LEU A 87 -17.11 9.49 4.79
CA LEU A 87 -18.42 8.93 5.09
C LEU A 87 -19.31 9.87 5.90
N ILE A 88 -18.75 10.79 6.69
CA ILE A 88 -19.55 11.79 7.43
C ILE A 88 -20.26 12.71 6.45
N TYR A 89 -19.56 13.22 5.44
CA TYR A 89 -20.15 14.01 4.36
C TYR A 89 -21.17 13.18 3.56
N TYR A 90 -20.82 11.94 3.24
CA TYR A 90 -21.68 11.04 2.48
C TYR A 90 -22.99 10.74 3.21
N TRP A 91 -22.94 10.41 4.50
CA TRP A 91 -24.13 10.17 5.30
C TRP A 91 -24.96 11.43 5.53
N ALA A 92 -24.31 12.58 5.68
CA ALA A 92 -24.97 13.86 5.78
C ALA A 92 -25.71 14.19 4.48
N ASP A 93 -25.05 14.09 3.34
CA ASP A 93 -25.60 14.29 2.00
C ASP A 93 -26.78 13.36 1.71
N LYS A 94 -26.67 12.08 2.10
CA LYS A 94 -27.78 11.13 1.98
C LYS A 94 -28.89 11.32 3.01
N GLY A 95 -28.75 12.26 3.92
CA GLY A 95 -29.74 12.61 4.93
C GLY A 95 -29.84 11.63 6.09
N TYR A 96 -28.81 10.80 6.36
CA TYR A 96 -28.77 9.88 7.50
C TYR A 96 -28.34 10.58 8.79
N LEU A 97 -27.62 11.68 8.68
CA LEU A 97 -27.20 12.50 9.82
C LEU A 97 -27.24 13.99 9.50
N LYS A 98 -27.23 14.82 10.54
CA LYS A 98 -27.02 16.26 10.48
C LYS A 98 -25.86 16.66 11.37
N ILE A 99 -25.21 17.78 11.05
CA ILE A 99 -24.08 18.31 11.82
C ILE A 99 -24.48 19.68 12.38
N ASN A 100 -24.47 19.80 13.70
CA ASN A 100 -24.67 21.08 14.38
C ASN A 100 -23.30 21.76 14.56
N LEU A 101 -23.17 22.98 14.01
CA LEU A 101 -21.95 23.79 13.99
C LEU A 101 -21.94 24.92 15.03
N ASP A 102 -22.89 25.00 15.97
CA ASP A 102 -22.91 26.05 17.01
C ASP A 102 -21.62 26.03 17.83
N ASN A 103 -21.06 24.85 18.07
CA ASN A 103 -19.73 24.71 18.65
C ASN A 103 -18.73 24.17 17.61
N LYS A 104 -17.96 25.10 17.03
CA LYS A 104 -16.97 24.80 15.99
C LYS A 104 -15.85 23.83 16.42
N ILE A 105 -15.49 23.85 17.71
CA ILE A 105 -14.42 22.98 18.26
C ILE A 105 -14.96 21.61 18.60
N ASN A 106 -16.20 21.52 19.03
CA ASN A 106 -16.86 20.29 19.42
C ASN A 106 -18.23 20.16 18.75
N PRO A 107 -18.28 20.00 17.41
CA PRO A 107 -19.53 19.85 16.69
C PRO A 107 -20.30 18.61 17.17
N THR A 108 -21.63 18.68 17.04
CA THR A 108 -22.52 17.58 17.40
C THR A 108 -23.07 16.93 16.14
N ILE A 109 -22.89 15.61 16.03
CA ILE A 109 -23.46 14.78 14.97
C ILE A 109 -24.81 14.27 15.47
N ILE A 110 -25.87 14.49 14.70
CA ILE A 110 -27.25 14.15 15.06
C ILE A 110 -27.74 13.09 14.05
N ARG A 111 -28.14 11.93 14.53
CA ARG A 111 -28.77 10.89 13.71
C ARG A 111 -30.18 11.31 13.32
N THR A 112 -30.55 11.11 12.07
CA THR A 112 -31.92 11.30 11.60
C THR A 112 -32.77 10.04 11.80
N VAL A 113 -34.06 10.13 11.54
CA VAL A 113 -34.97 8.98 11.53
C VAL A 113 -34.76 8.06 10.34
N LYS A 114 -33.97 8.48 9.35
CA LYS A 114 -33.69 7.70 8.15
C LYS A 114 -32.68 6.59 8.46
N LEU A 115 -33.03 5.35 8.15
CA LEU A 115 -32.17 4.19 8.35
C LEU A 115 -31.27 3.97 7.13
N LEU A 116 -30.11 3.34 7.35
CA LEU A 116 -29.27 2.88 6.25
C LEU A 116 -30.04 1.85 5.41
N PRO A 117 -29.87 1.83 4.06
CA PRO A 117 -30.55 0.90 3.17
C PRO A 117 -30.23 -0.58 3.50
N GLU A 118 -31.15 -1.47 3.18
CA GLU A 118 -30.86 -2.89 3.17
C GLU A 118 -29.74 -3.19 2.16
N GLY A 119 -28.78 -4.03 2.58
CA GLY A 119 -27.61 -4.33 1.75
C GLY A 119 -26.42 -3.37 1.92
N THR A 120 -26.53 -2.34 2.79
CA THR A 120 -25.37 -1.51 3.16
C THR A 120 -24.23 -2.40 3.66
N PRO A 121 -22.98 -2.19 3.21
CA PRO A 121 -21.84 -2.99 3.62
C PRO A 121 -21.62 -3.03 5.15
N LEU A 122 -21.17 -4.18 5.67
CA LEU A 122 -21.04 -4.38 7.11
C LEU A 122 -20.10 -3.36 7.77
N TYR A 123 -19.01 -2.97 7.10
CA TYR A 123 -18.07 -1.96 7.62
C TYR A 123 -18.75 -0.59 7.77
N GLU A 124 -19.62 -0.23 6.84
CA GLU A 124 -20.38 1.03 6.88
C GLU A 124 -21.40 1.02 8.01
N GLN A 125 -22.15 -0.08 8.16
CA GLN A 125 -23.06 -0.29 9.28
C GLN A 125 -22.32 -0.22 10.62
N THR A 126 -21.16 -0.87 10.73
CA THR A 126 -20.33 -0.86 11.93
C THR A 126 -19.89 0.56 12.29
N LEU A 127 -19.46 1.35 11.32
CA LEU A 127 -19.07 2.73 11.54
C LEU A 127 -20.28 3.59 11.92
N PHE A 128 -21.36 3.52 11.19
CA PHE A 128 -22.54 4.36 11.40
C PHE A 128 -23.19 4.10 12.78
N TYR A 129 -23.63 2.87 13.02
CA TYR A 129 -24.32 2.53 14.27
C TYR A 129 -23.37 2.55 15.47
N GLY A 130 -22.11 2.20 15.28
CA GLY A 130 -21.10 2.30 16.32
C GLY A 130 -20.79 3.74 16.75
N MET A 131 -21.05 4.74 15.90
CA MET A 131 -20.89 6.16 16.24
C MET A 131 -21.92 6.60 17.26
N PHE A 132 -23.16 6.21 17.09
CA PHE A 132 -24.26 6.66 17.92
C PHE A 132 -24.52 5.77 19.14
N GLY A 133 -24.26 4.45 19.02
CA GLY A 133 -24.65 3.49 20.06
C GLY A 133 -26.16 3.56 20.31
N ALA A 134 -26.53 3.87 21.56
CA ALA A 134 -27.93 4.06 21.96
C ALA A 134 -28.43 5.53 21.86
N ASN A 135 -27.55 6.48 21.49
CA ASN A 135 -27.86 7.90 21.47
C ASN A 135 -28.27 8.35 20.05
N ASP A 136 -29.06 9.40 19.98
CA ASP A 136 -29.42 10.05 18.71
C ASP A 136 -28.48 11.21 18.35
N ALA A 137 -27.66 11.66 19.29
CA ALA A 137 -26.68 12.71 19.08
C ALA A 137 -25.37 12.38 19.81
N VAL A 138 -24.24 12.69 19.16
CA VAL A 138 -22.90 12.41 19.66
C VAL A 138 -22.00 13.63 19.42
N ARG A 139 -21.26 14.05 20.43
CA ARG A 139 -20.25 15.09 20.33
C ARG A 139 -18.89 14.46 19.95
N VAL A 140 -18.04 15.25 19.33
CA VAL A 140 -16.67 14.80 18.99
C VAL A 140 -15.90 14.31 20.22
N THR A 141 -16.07 14.97 21.36
CA THR A 141 -15.44 14.57 22.63
C THR A 141 -15.86 13.18 23.09
N ASP A 142 -17.07 12.75 22.79
CA ASP A 142 -17.61 11.45 23.20
C ASP A 142 -17.03 10.30 22.36
N LEU A 143 -16.58 10.59 21.14
CA LEU A 143 -15.91 9.66 20.23
C LEU A 143 -14.42 9.46 20.60
N ARG A 144 -13.79 10.50 21.19
CA ARG A 144 -12.36 10.50 21.48
C ARG A 144 -11.96 9.36 22.40
N TYR A 145 -10.91 8.63 22.03
CA TYR A 145 -10.35 7.46 22.74
C TYR A 145 -11.28 6.23 22.87
N LYS A 146 -12.45 6.25 22.24
CA LYS A 146 -13.42 5.15 22.28
C LYS A 146 -13.67 4.59 20.90
N TYR A 147 -13.92 5.46 19.93
CA TYR A 147 -14.40 5.08 18.61
C TYR A 147 -13.31 4.44 17.73
N TYR A 148 -12.03 4.65 18.02
CA TYR A 148 -10.92 4.05 17.26
C TYR A 148 -10.99 2.53 17.14
N LYS A 149 -11.57 1.83 18.13
CA LYS A 149 -11.78 0.36 18.08
C LYS A 149 -12.78 -0.02 16.99
N ILE A 150 -13.87 0.75 16.86
CA ILE A 150 -14.88 0.58 15.82
C ILE A 150 -14.26 0.84 14.45
N VAL A 151 -13.45 1.88 14.32
CA VAL A 151 -12.68 2.16 13.10
C VAL A 151 -11.77 0.99 12.74
N GLN A 152 -11.05 0.42 13.69
CA GLN A 152 -10.20 -0.76 13.43
C GLN A 152 -11.01 -1.99 12.98
N GLN A 153 -12.16 -2.24 13.60
CA GLN A 153 -13.06 -3.32 13.21
C GLN A 153 -13.59 -3.11 11.79
N ALA A 154 -14.04 -1.92 11.45
CA ALA A 154 -14.51 -1.58 10.11
C ALA A 154 -13.40 -1.70 9.06
N LYS A 155 -12.18 -1.27 9.37
CA LYS A 155 -11.00 -1.49 8.50
C LYS A 155 -10.77 -2.98 8.19
N GLN A 156 -10.89 -3.85 9.18
CA GLN A 156 -10.75 -5.30 8.99
C GLN A 156 -11.87 -5.87 8.12
N GLN A 157 -13.12 -5.45 8.37
CA GLN A 157 -14.29 -5.87 7.57
C GLN A 157 -14.16 -5.43 6.11
N LEU A 158 -13.70 -4.20 5.85
CA LEU A 158 -13.48 -3.69 4.51
C LEU A 158 -12.40 -4.49 3.77
N VAL A 159 -11.28 -4.83 4.44
CA VAL A 159 -10.21 -5.64 3.84
C VAL A 159 -10.71 -7.03 3.46
N THR A 160 -11.53 -7.67 4.30
CA THR A 160 -12.09 -9.00 4.01
C THR A 160 -13.19 -8.98 2.97
N GLY A 161 -13.94 -7.87 2.86
CA GLY A 161 -15.03 -7.69 1.90
C GLY A 161 -14.57 -7.48 0.46
N VAL A 162 -13.39 -6.91 0.25
CA VAL A 162 -12.84 -6.66 -1.09
C VAL A 162 -12.17 -7.93 -1.62
N LYS A 163 -12.98 -8.81 -2.20
CA LYS A 163 -12.49 -10.04 -2.84
C LYS A 163 -11.80 -9.71 -4.18
N ARG A 164 -10.57 -10.23 -4.37
CA ARG A 164 -9.86 -10.35 -5.65
C ARG A 164 -9.42 -9.02 -6.31
N LEU A 165 -8.71 -8.17 -5.57
CA LEU A 165 -8.01 -7.04 -6.18
C LEU A 165 -6.97 -7.46 -7.21
N TYR A 166 -6.41 -8.66 -7.05
CA TYR A 166 -5.33 -9.20 -7.89
C TYR A 166 -5.75 -10.51 -8.53
N ASN A 167 -5.16 -10.80 -9.69
CA ASN A 167 -5.35 -12.07 -10.39
C ASN A 167 -4.57 -13.17 -9.67
N ASN A 168 -5.28 -14.16 -9.10
CA ASN A 168 -4.67 -15.27 -8.36
C ASN A 168 -3.64 -16.04 -9.21
N ALA A 169 -3.91 -16.26 -10.51
CA ALA A 169 -2.97 -16.93 -11.38
C ALA A 169 -1.66 -16.15 -11.50
N SER A 170 -1.71 -14.82 -11.57
CA SER A 170 -0.51 -13.99 -11.64
C SER A 170 0.32 -14.05 -10.36
N ILE A 171 -0.33 -14.14 -9.19
CA ILE A 171 0.35 -14.29 -7.90
C ILE A 171 1.04 -15.66 -7.81
N ILE A 172 0.33 -16.73 -8.17
CA ILE A 172 0.88 -18.11 -8.14
C ILE A 172 2.08 -18.23 -9.08
N ILE A 173 1.97 -17.73 -10.29
CA ILE A 173 3.06 -17.77 -11.28
C ILE A 173 4.25 -16.93 -10.79
N ALA A 174 4.02 -15.74 -10.24
CA ALA A 174 5.08 -14.93 -9.64
C ALA A 174 5.78 -15.67 -8.49
N ALA A 175 5.02 -16.31 -7.60
CA ALA A 175 5.57 -17.10 -6.50
C ALA A 175 6.41 -18.29 -6.98
N VAL A 176 6.02 -18.95 -8.08
CA VAL A 176 6.81 -20.06 -8.67
C VAL A 176 8.16 -19.55 -9.18
N PHE A 177 8.19 -18.43 -9.95
CA PHE A 177 9.45 -17.86 -10.42
C PHE A 177 10.33 -17.35 -9.28
N ALA A 178 9.74 -16.80 -8.26
CA ALA A 178 10.44 -16.36 -7.07
C ALA A 178 11.02 -17.56 -6.29
N ALA A 179 10.27 -18.66 -6.15
CA ALA A 179 10.78 -19.89 -5.54
C ALA A 179 11.97 -20.49 -6.33
N VAL A 180 11.94 -20.43 -7.67
CA VAL A 180 13.07 -20.83 -8.52
C VAL A 180 14.28 -19.93 -8.27
N GLY A 181 14.11 -18.61 -8.23
CA GLY A 181 15.18 -17.67 -7.89
C GLY A 181 15.79 -17.93 -6.51
N GLY A 182 14.94 -18.17 -5.51
CA GLY A 182 15.35 -18.55 -4.15
C GLY A 182 16.09 -19.88 -4.10
N ALA A 183 15.61 -20.88 -4.84
CA ALA A 183 16.29 -22.18 -4.95
C ALA A 183 17.68 -22.05 -5.59
N ILE A 184 17.84 -21.22 -6.61
CA ILE A 184 19.14 -20.94 -7.21
C ILE A 184 20.08 -20.34 -6.19
N LEU A 185 19.64 -19.35 -5.42
CA LEU A 185 20.46 -18.71 -4.40
C LEU A 185 20.83 -19.62 -3.23
N GLY A 186 19.93 -20.53 -2.82
CA GLY A 186 20.17 -21.42 -1.69
C GLY A 186 20.80 -22.75 -2.07
N LEU A 187 20.29 -23.40 -3.12
CA LEU A 187 20.72 -24.76 -3.48
C LEU A 187 21.98 -24.80 -4.37
N ALA A 188 22.20 -23.77 -5.19
CA ALA A 188 23.38 -23.80 -6.08
C ALA A 188 24.70 -23.87 -5.28
N PRO A 189 24.94 -23.04 -4.26
CA PRO A 189 26.15 -23.15 -3.45
C PRO A 189 26.24 -24.51 -2.73
N LEU A 190 25.12 -25.03 -2.22
CA LEU A 190 25.06 -26.31 -1.52
C LEU A 190 25.43 -27.48 -2.46
N ILE A 191 24.84 -27.53 -3.66
CA ILE A 191 25.14 -28.56 -4.66
C ILE A 191 26.61 -28.49 -5.07
N MET A 192 27.14 -27.28 -5.22
CA MET A 192 28.53 -27.06 -5.59
C MET A 192 29.48 -27.47 -4.47
N ALA A 193 29.12 -27.24 -3.21
CA ALA A 193 29.90 -27.64 -2.06
C ALA A 193 29.92 -29.16 -1.87
N MET A 194 28.80 -29.85 -2.07
CA MET A 194 28.70 -31.31 -1.94
C MET A 194 29.56 -32.08 -2.96
N SER A 195 29.96 -31.46 -4.05
CA SER A 195 30.77 -32.12 -5.09
C SER A 195 32.25 -32.30 -4.74
N GLY A 196 32.75 -31.71 -3.66
CA GLY A 196 34.19 -31.68 -3.34
C GLY A 196 34.62 -31.98 -1.91
N ILE A 197 33.72 -32.28 -0.92
CA ILE A 197 34.10 -32.17 0.48
C ILE A 197 33.55 -33.28 1.41
N SER A 198 34.27 -33.52 2.53
CA SER A 198 33.91 -34.48 3.59
C SER A 198 32.61 -34.12 4.31
N LEU A 199 31.95 -35.15 4.89
CA LEU A 199 30.63 -35.06 5.55
C LEU A 199 30.54 -33.99 6.65
N SER A 200 31.64 -33.72 7.35
CA SER A 200 31.69 -32.69 8.43
C SER A 200 31.57 -31.25 7.92
N LEU A 201 32.02 -30.98 6.70
CA LEU A 201 31.90 -29.68 6.07
C LEU A 201 30.53 -29.45 5.44
N ILE A 202 29.79 -30.52 5.08
CA ILE A 202 28.43 -30.44 4.56
C ILE A 202 27.48 -29.83 5.59
N PHE A 203 27.62 -30.15 6.89
CA PHE A 203 26.83 -29.52 7.95
C PHE A 203 27.12 -28.02 8.11
N TYR A 204 28.37 -27.61 8.02
CA TYR A 204 28.78 -26.22 8.10
C TYR A 204 28.26 -25.43 6.88
N GLU A 205 28.40 -25.96 5.68
CA GLU A 205 27.95 -25.34 4.44
C GLU A 205 26.44 -25.37 4.27
N GLY A 206 25.74 -26.41 4.77
CA GLY A 206 24.29 -26.43 4.87
C GLY A 206 23.74 -25.29 5.73
N PHE A 207 24.39 -25.00 6.86
CA PHE A 207 24.04 -23.86 7.69
C PHE A 207 24.32 -22.52 6.96
N ILE A 208 25.44 -22.42 6.25
CA ILE A 208 25.79 -21.25 5.43
C ILE A 208 24.75 -21.02 4.32
N ALA A 209 24.15 -22.06 3.73
CA ALA A 209 23.11 -21.94 2.70
C ALA A 209 21.74 -21.55 3.28
N LEU A 210 21.43 -21.95 4.51
CA LEU A 210 20.14 -21.64 5.16
C LEU A 210 19.97 -20.15 5.48
N VAL A 211 21.05 -19.47 5.89
CA VAL A 211 20.99 -18.04 6.24
C VAL A 211 20.59 -17.18 5.03
N PRO A 212 21.23 -17.29 3.86
CA PRO A 212 20.79 -16.56 2.66
C PRO A 212 19.37 -16.89 2.23
N LEU A 213 18.94 -18.16 2.32
CA LEU A 213 17.56 -18.55 2.02
C LEU A 213 16.54 -17.81 2.90
N LEU A 214 16.82 -17.66 4.18
CA LEU A 214 15.96 -16.90 5.08
C LEU A 214 15.87 -15.42 4.67
N PHE A 215 17.01 -14.79 4.35
CA PHE A 215 17.03 -13.40 3.87
C PHE A 215 16.29 -13.22 2.55
N VAL A 216 16.46 -14.15 1.62
CA VAL A 216 15.74 -14.18 0.34
C VAL A 216 14.24 -14.30 0.56
N PHE A 217 13.80 -15.22 1.44
CA PHE A 217 12.38 -15.38 1.77
C PHE A 217 11.78 -14.09 2.39
N ILE A 218 12.51 -13.45 3.31
CA ILE A 218 12.09 -12.17 3.91
C ILE A 218 12.01 -11.08 2.83
N ALA A 219 12.99 -11.02 1.93
CA ALA A 219 13.02 -10.04 0.84
C ALA A 219 11.83 -10.23 -0.11
N GLU A 220 11.56 -11.46 -0.53
CA GLU A 220 10.45 -11.79 -1.41
C GLU A 220 9.11 -11.51 -0.75
N PHE A 221 8.91 -11.96 0.48
CA PHE A 221 7.70 -11.67 1.25
C PHE A 221 7.45 -10.16 1.38
N SER A 222 8.52 -9.39 1.65
CA SER A 222 8.46 -7.92 1.71
C SER A 222 8.06 -7.30 0.38
N LEU A 223 8.62 -7.78 -0.75
CA LEU A 223 8.28 -7.30 -2.10
C LEU A 223 6.83 -7.60 -2.46
N VAL A 224 6.38 -8.85 -2.25
CA VAL A 224 4.99 -9.27 -2.52
C VAL A 224 4.02 -8.48 -1.66
N CYS A 225 4.26 -8.40 -0.35
CA CYS A 225 3.44 -7.60 0.56
C CYS A 225 3.45 -6.12 0.20
N GLY A 226 4.59 -5.57 -0.18
CA GLY A 226 4.73 -4.20 -0.66
C GLY A 226 3.91 -3.96 -1.93
N ARG A 227 3.97 -4.87 -2.91
CA ARG A 227 3.21 -4.78 -4.15
C ARG A 227 1.71 -4.88 -3.93
N LEU A 228 1.29 -5.74 -3.01
CA LEU A 228 -0.12 -5.92 -2.66
C LEU A 228 -0.71 -4.75 -1.87
N LYS A 229 0.11 -4.04 -1.10
CA LYS A 229 -0.34 -2.95 -0.19
C LYS A 229 -0.13 -1.55 -0.75
N THR A 230 0.81 -1.36 -1.69
CA THR A 230 1.19 -0.03 -2.18
C THR A 230 1.18 0.06 -3.69
N SER A 231 0.86 1.23 -4.23
CA SER A 231 0.91 1.52 -5.67
C SER A 231 1.92 2.62 -5.99
N GLY A 232 2.45 2.60 -7.22
CA GLY A 232 3.27 3.69 -7.76
C GLY A 232 4.62 3.91 -7.07
N GLY A 233 4.97 5.17 -6.84
CA GLY A 233 6.30 5.57 -6.34
C GLY A 233 6.66 5.04 -4.94
N LYS A 234 5.67 4.84 -4.06
CA LYS A 234 5.90 4.25 -2.73
C LYS A 234 6.38 2.80 -2.81
N PHE A 235 5.95 2.05 -3.83
CA PHE A 235 6.44 0.70 -4.07
C PHE A 235 7.91 0.69 -4.48
N VAL A 236 8.34 1.66 -5.29
CA VAL A 236 9.76 1.80 -5.68
C VAL A 236 10.64 1.98 -4.44
N GLY A 237 10.23 2.82 -3.49
CA GLY A 237 10.93 2.97 -2.22
C GLY A 237 11.05 1.66 -1.42
N LEU A 238 10.00 0.85 -1.39
CA LEU A 238 10.01 -0.45 -0.72
C LEU A 238 10.93 -1.48 -1.39
N CYS A 239 11.27 -1.32 -2.67
CA CYS A 239 12.21 -2.20 -3.38
C CYS A 239 13.67 -2.06 -2.90
N PHE A 240 14.03 -0.96 -2.22
CA PHE A 240 15.38 -0.80 -1.66
C PHE A 240 15.67 -1.78 -0.52
N ILE A 241 14.68 -2.20 0.25
CA ILE A 241 14.85 -3.17 1.35
C ILE A 241 15.30 -4.54 0.81
N PRO A 242 14.57 -5.19 -0.12
CA PRO A 242 15.00 -6.46 -0.69
C PRO A 242 16.29 -6.32 -1.52
N ALA A 243 16.53 -5.19 -2.18
CA ALA A 243 17.81 -4.94 -2.85
C ALA A 243 18.99 -4.94 -1.86
N GLY A 244 18.84 -4.31 -0.70
CA GLY A 244 19.82 -4.36 0.38
C GLY A 244 20.05 -5.75 0.93
N LEU A 245 18.98 -6.54 1.13
CA LEU A 245 19.08 -7.94 1.54
C LEU A 245 19.77 -8.80 0.49
N CYS A 246 19.50 -8.61 -0.79
CA CYS A 246 20.22 -9.28 -1.87
C CYS A 246 21.70 -8.92 -1.88
N ALA A 247 22.07 -7.66 -1.65
CA ALA A 247 23.46 -7.24 -1.54
C ALA A 247 24.16 -7.93 -0.36
N LEU A 248 23.48 -8.08 0.79
CA LEU A 248 24.01 -8.83 1.94
C LEU A 248 24.20 -10.31 1.61
N VAL A 249 23.30 -10.94 0.85
CA VAL A 249 23.46 -12.33 0.40
C VAL A 249 24.68 -12.48 -0.49
N ILE A 250 24.89 -11.56 -1.44
CA ILE A 250 26.07 -11.55 -2.32
C ILE A 250 27.34 -11.41 -1.50
N LEU A 251 27.38 -10.47 -0.56
CA LEU A 251 28.52 -10.25 0.33
C LEU A 251 28.80 -11.51 1.17
N PHE A 252 27.76 -12.13 1.72
CA PHE A 252 27.88 -13.34 2.52
C PHE A 252 28.50 -14.48 1.71
N TYR A 253 28.04 -14.73 0.48
CA TYR A 253 28.64 -15.75 -0.37
C TYR A 253 30.07 -15.45 -0.77
N THR A 254 30.40 -14.18 -1.02
CA THR A 254 31.77 -13.82 -1.40
C THR A 254 32.77 -14.00 -0.28
N LEU A 255 32.36 -13.73 0.96
CA LEU A 255 33.22 -13.79 2.15
C LEU A 255 33.36 -15.22 2.71
N LEU A 256 32.26 -15.98 2.77
CA LEU A 256 32.23 -17.26 3.50
C LEU A 256 32.57 -18.47 2.65
N ILE A 257 32.29 -18.47 1.35
CA ILE A 257 32.64 -19.59 0.48
C ILE A 257 34.04 -19.38 -0.10
N PRO A 258 35.02 -20.28 0.15
CA PRO A 258 36.36 -20.14 -0.39
C PRO A 258 36.37 -20.09 -1.93
N SER A 259 37.23 -19.24 -2.50
CA SER A 259 37.32 -19.08 -3.95
C SER A 259 38.01 -20.33 -4.63
N ALA A 260 38.64 -21.18 -3.83
CA ALA A 260 39.14 -22.46 -4.28
C ALA A 260 38.00 -23.47 -4.66
N ILE A 261 36.81 -23.31 -4.04
CA ILE A 261 35.65 -24.15 -4.29
C ILE A 261 34.83 -23.57 -5.44
N ILE A 262 34.49 -22.28 -5.38
CA ILE A 262 33.69 -21.61 -6.39
C ILE A 262 34.43 -20.34 -6.83
N PRO A 263 34.77 -20.15 -8.09
CA PRO A 263 35.39 -18.94 -8.61
C PRO A 263 34.54 -17.69 -8.27
N LEU A 264 35.20 -16.59 -7.91
CA LEU A 264 34.51 -15.36 -7.53
C LEU A 264 33.48 -14.89 -8.58
N VAL A 265 33.85 -14.99 -9.86
CA VAL A 265 32.97 -14.61 -10.96
C VAL A 265 31.67 -15.44 -10.97
N ALA A 266 31.80 -16.76 -10.75
CA ALA A 266 30.64 -17.65 -10.71
C ALA A 266 29.71 -17.36 -9.53
N LYS A 267 30.26 -17.05 -8.33
CA LYS A 267 29.50 -16.64 -7.15
C LYS A 267 28.69 -15.38 -7.44
N LEU A 268 29.34 -14.37 -8.02
CA LEU A 268 28.68 -13.09 -8.34
C LEU A 268 27.59 -13.29 -9.39
N LEU A 269 27.83 -14.09 -10.44
CA LEU A 269 26.84 -14.35 -11.49
C LEU A 269 25.63 -15.10 -10.96
N ILE A 270 25.81 -16.16 -10.16
CA ILE A 270 24.70 -16.92 -9.55
C ILE A 270 23.89 -16.02 -8.62
N SER A 271 24.56 -15.30 -7.72
CA SER A 271 23.89 -14.43 -6.76
C SER A 271 23.11 -13.31 -7.46
N LEU A 272 23.73 -12.66 -8.44
CA LEU A 272 23.09 -11.58 -9.20
C LEU A 272 21.89 -12.08 -10.00
N SER A 273 22.04 -13.19 -10.73
CA SER A 273 20.98 -13.76 -11.57
C SER A 273 19.78 -14.24 -10.75
N GLY A 274 20.01 -14.86 -9.60
CA GLY A 274 18.96 -15.28 -8.67
C GLY A 274 18.21 -14.07 -8.07
N CYS A 275 18.94 -13.04 -7.63
CA CYS A 275 18.32 -11.81 -7.12
C CYS A 275 17.50 -11.06 -8.19
N VAL A 276 17.99 -11.01 -9.43
CA VAL A 276 17.25 -10.41 -10.55
C VAL A 276 15.97 -11.19 -10.84
N LEU A 277 16.04 -12.54 -10.89
CA LEU A 277 14.86 -13.38 -11.12
C LEU A 277 13.79 -13.17 -10.03
N LEU A 278 14.21 -13.11 -8.77
CA LEU A 278 13.32 -12.77 -7.65
C LEU A 278 12.64 -11.41 -7.85
N GLY A 279 13.41 -10.36 -8.08
CA GLY A 279 12.87 -9.02 -8.24
C GLY A 279 11.93 -8.87 -9.43
N VAL A 280 12.28 -9.49 -10.57
CA VAL A 280 11.49 -9.45 -11.81
C VAL A 280 10.20 -10.27 -11.67
N SER A 281 10.18 -11.36 -10.89
CA SER A 281 8.99 -12.18 -10.67
C SER A 281 7.79 -11.36 -10.16
N VAL A 282 8.03 -10.36 -9.30
CA VAL A 282 6.98 -9.49 -8.73
C VAL A 282 6.27 -8.65 -9.81
N ILE A 283 6.90 -8.40 -10.96
CA ILE A 283 6.30 -7.68 -12.08
C ILE A 283 5.12 -8.45 -12.68
N LEU A 284 5.07 -9.77 -12.52
CA LEU A 284 3.95 -10.61 -12.97
C LEU A 284 2.68 -10.39 -12.16
N ILE A 285 2.75 -9.89 -10.93
CA ILE A 285 1.58 -9.62 -10.09
C ILE A 285 0.73 -8.55 -10.76
N ASN A 286 -0.44 -8.96 -11.27
CA ASN A 286 -1.33 -8.11 -12.02
C ASN A 286 -2.69 -7.96 -11.32
N ARG A 287 -3.32 -6.81 -11.52
CA ARG A 287 -4.67 -6.56 -11.00
C ARG A 287 -5.70 -7.38 -11.76
N SER A 288 -6.82 -7.73 -11.10
CA SER A 288 -7.92 -8.42 -11.79
C SER A 288 -8.56 -7.51 -12.84
N LYS A 289 -9.19 -8.11 -13.87
CA LYS A 289 -9.89 -7.34 -14.90
C LYS A 289 -11.04 -6.51 -14.31
N GLU A 290 -11.79 -7.08 -13.37
CA GLU A 290 -12.90 -6.42 -12.67
C GLU A 290 -12.42 -5.21 -11.87
N TYR A 291 -11.29 -5.37 -11.16
CA TYR A 291 -10.68 -4.25 -10.43
C TYR A 291 -10.22 -3.13 -11.37
N ASN A 292 -9.59 -3.48 -12.50
CA ASN A 292 -9.14 -2.49 -13.48
C ASN A 292 -10.34 -1.74 -14.11
N ALA A 293 -11.45 -2.43 -14.39
CA ALA A 293 -12.66 -1.80 -14.88
C ALA A 293 -13.18 -0.75 -13.89
N LYS A 294 -13.39 -1.14 -12.62
CA LYS A 294 -13.83 -0.20 -11.57
C LYS A 294 -12.85 0.96 -11.35
N LEU A 295 -11.54 0.68 -11.39
CA LEU A 295 -10.55 1.72 -11.25
C LEU A 295 -10.60 2.75 -12.40
N ASN A 296 -10.88 2.30 -13.63
CA ASN A 296 -11.03 3.22 -14.76
C ASN A 296 -12.28 4.11 -14.65
N GLU A 297 -13.38 3.57 -14.15
CA GLU A 297 -14.58 4.35 -13.85
C GLU A 297 -14.29 5.40 -12.77
N ILE A 298 -13.58 5.03 -11.69
CA ILE A 298 -13.15 5.96 -10.64
C ILE A 298 -12.24 7.04 -11.21
N ILE A 299 -11.28 6.68 -12.07
CA ILE A 299 -10.39 7.64 -12.73
C ILE A 299 -11.20 8.58 -13.64
N GLY A 300 -12.18 8.05 -14.39
CA GLY A 300 -13.09 8.85 -15.21
C GLY A 300 -13.91 9.85 -14.39
N PHE A 301 -14.40 9.44 -13.23
CA PHE A 301 -15.10 10.31 -12.29
C PHE A 301 -14.15 11.37 -11.69
N LYS A 302 -12.94 10.99 -11.31
CA LYS A 302 -11.91 11.96 -10.90
C LYS A 302 -11.59 12.98 -11.99
N GLN A 303 -11.51 12.56 -13.26
CA GLN A 303 -11.31 13.46 -14.38
C GLN A 303 -12.47 14.44 -14.52
N PHE A 304 -13.72 14.01 -14.35
CA PHE A 304 -14.85 14.93 -14.31
C PHE A 304 -14.65 16.00 -13.22
N ILE A 305 -14.37 15.59 -11.97
CA ILE A 305 -14.19 16.54 -10.86
C ILE A 305 -13.07 17.55 -11.15
N THR A 306 -12.01 17.13 -11.82
CA THR A 306 -10.84 17.98 -12.12
C THR A 306 -11.00 18.84 -13.37
N LEU A 307 -11.73 18.37 -14.38
CA LEU A 307 -11.79 19.00 -15.70
C LEU A 307 -13.13 19.67 -16.02
N ALA A 308 -14.17 19.49 -15.16
CA ALA A 308 -15.47 20.10 -15.38
C ALA A 308 -15.35 21.62 -15.55
N GLU A 309 -16.00 22.14 -16.59
CA GLU A 309 -16.02 23.55 -16.89
C GLU A 309 -17.06 24.31 -16.04
N LYS A 310 -16.79 25.58 -15.75
CA LYS A 310 -17.64 26.41 -14.88
C LYS A 310 -19.07 26.51 -15.38
N ASP A 311 -19.28 26.80 -16.67
CA ASP A 311 -20.62 26.94 -17.26
C ASP A 311 -21.46 25.67 -17.14
N ARG A 312 -20.80 24.49 -17.16
CA ARG A 312 -21.49 23.22 -16.95
C ARG A 312 -21.88 23.04 -15.49
N LEU A 313 -21.00 23.42 -14.55
CA LEU A 313 -21.27 23.35 -13.13
C LEU A 313 -22.39 24.31 -12.71
N GLU A 314 -22.45 25.52 -13.28
CA GLU A 314 -23.56 26.46 -13.06
C GLU A 314 -24.90 25.84 -13.43
N LYS A 315 -25.01 25.22 -14.60
CA LYS A 315 -26.24 24.50 -15.02
C LYS A 315 -26.58 23.32 -14.12
N MET A 316 -25.58 22.61 -13.59
CA MET A 316 -25.81 21.52 -12.64
C MET A 316 -26.34 22.05 -11.31
N ILE A 317 -25.81 23.17 -10.80
CA ILE A 317 -26.31 23.82 -9.57
C ILE A 317 -27.71 24.40 -9.79
N GLU A 318 -28.03 24.96 -10.96
CA GLU A 318 -29.38 25.41 -11.27
C GLU A 318 -30.42 24.26 -11.20
N SER A 319 -30.04 23.08 -11.65
CA SER A 319 -30.90 21.89 -11.60
C SER A 319 -30.90 21.20 -10.25
N ASP A 320 -29.78 21.23 -9.52
CA ASP A 320 -29.57 20.62 -8.22
C ASP A 320 -28.67 21.52 -7.33
N PRO A 321 -29.28 22.38 -6.50
CA PRO A 321 -28.53 23.30 -5.62
C PRO A 321 -27.58 22.62 -4.64
N GLN A 322 -27.74 21.32 -4.37
CA GLN A 322 -26.91 20.53 -3.47
C GLN A 322 -25.79 19.77 -4.21
N PHE A 323 -25.69 19.89 -5.54
CA PHE A 323 -24.75 19.13 -6.38
C PHE A 323 -23.30 19.24 -5.90
N TYR A 324 -22.85 20.41 -5.44
CA TYR A 324 -21.53 20.60 -4.86
C TYR A 324 -21.24 19.60 -3.74
N TYR A 325 -22.18 19.44 -2.82
CA TYR A 325 -22.05 18.60 -1.62
C TYR A 325 -22.20 17.10 -1.94
N HIS A 326 -22.93 16.74 -3.00
CA HIS A 326 -23.02 15.36 -3.48
C HIS A 326 -21.65 14.82 -3.95
N ILE A 327 -20.80 15.70 -4.47
CA ILE A 327 -19.46 15.33 -4.97
C ILE A 327 -18.37 15.48 -3.90
N LEU A 328 -18.57 16.34 -2.91
CA LEU A 328 -17.56 16.68 -1.89
C LEU A 328 -16.94 15.45 -1.19
N PRO A 329 -17.69 14.42 -0.71
CA PRO A 329 -17.12 13.25 -0.06
C PRO A 329 -16.19 12.46 -0.99
N TYR A 330 -16.49 12.41 -2.26
CA TYR A 330 -15.66 11.77 -3.28
C TYR A 330 -14.43 12.59 -3.64
N ALA A 331 -14.59 13.92 -3.76
CA ALA A 331 -13.45 14.81 -3.98
C ALA A 331 -12.39 14.67 -2.88
N GLN A 332 -12.84 14.43 -1.65
CA GLN A 332 -11.96 14.22 -0.50
C GLN A 332 -11.12 12.95 -0.67
N VAL A 333 -11.72 11.79 -0.89
CA VAL A 333 -10.98 10.51 -1.02
C VAL A 333 -10.15 10.45 -2.30
N LEU A 334 -10.53 11.21 -3.32
CA LEU A 334 -9.78 11.32 -4.57
C LEU A 334 -8.63 12.34 -4.47
N GLY A 335 -8.50 13.08 -3.36
CA GLY A 335 -7.45 14.07 -3.14
C GLY A 335 -7.56 15.30 -4.05
N VAL A 336 -8.80 15.68 -4.43
CA VAL A 336 -9.09 16.79 -5.35
C VAL A 336 -10.05 17.82 -4.75
N THR A 337 -10.22 17.82 -3.43
CA THR A 337 -11.16 18.73 -2.71
C THR A 337 -10.92 20.19 -3.06
N LYS A 338 -9.66 20.65 -2.97
CA LYS A 338 -9.32 22.04 -3.30
C LYS A 338 -9.65 22.39 -4.75
N THR A 339 -9.30 21.52 -5.71
CA THR A 339 -9.64 21.72 -7.12
C THR A 339 -11.15 21.80 -7.32
N TRP A 340 -11.93 21.01 -6.56
CA TRP A 340 -13.38 21.05 -6.61
C TRP A 340 -13.93 22.35 -6.05
N GLU A 341 -13.45 22.81 -4.89
CA GLU A 341 -13.81 24.06 -4.25
C GLU A 341 -13.51 25.29 -5.17
N ASP A 342 -12.30 25.34 -5.74
CA ASP A 342 -11.86 26.43 -6.61
C ASP A 342 -12.76 26.59 -7.85
N LYS A 343 -13.38 25.52 -8.35
CA LYS A 343 -14.30 25.56 -9.50
C LYS A 343 -15.62 26.28 -9.21
N PHE A 344 -16.01 26.39 -7.94
CA PHE A 344 -17.22 27.08 -7.50
C PHE A 344 -16.97 28.53 -7.09
N GLU A 345 -15.75 29.03 -7.32
CA GLU A 345 -15.46 30.45 -7.09
C GLU A 345 -16.32 31.33 -7.99
N GLY A 346 -17.13 32.20 -7.37
CA GLY A 346 -18.09 33.06 -8.05
C GLY A 346 -19.40 32.39 -8.48
N ILE A 347 -19.63 31.12 -8.12
CA ILE A 347 -20.94 30.45 -8.24
C ILE A 347 -21.66 30.57 -6.90
N THR A 348 -22.95 30.94 -6.95
CA THR A 348 -23.78 30.95 -5.74
C THR A 348 -24.22 29.54 -5.39
N VAL A 349 -23.67 28.98 -4.31
CA VAL A 349 -24.05 27.68 -3.78
C VAL A 349 -24.85 27.87 -2.49
N GLN A 350 -25.99 27.21 -2.38
CA GLN A 350 -26.81 27.24 -1.18
C GLN A 350 -26.15 26.44 -0.05
N PRO A 351 -26.33 26.81 1.23
CA PRO A 351 -25.90 25.99 2.36
C PRO A 351 -26.49 24.58 2.27
N PRO A 352 -25.76 23.53 2.73
CA PRO A 352 -26.28 22.17 2.67
C PRO A 352 -27.36 21.96 3.74
N ASP A 353 -28.40 21.19 3.38
CA ASP A 353 -29.57 20.91 4.23
C ASP A 353 -29.24 20.13 5.51
N TRP A 354 -28.07 19.50 5.55
CA TRP A 354 -27.60 18.68 6.68
C TRP A 354 -26.80 19.49 7.73
N ILE A 355 -26.51 20.76 7.48
CA ILE A 355 -25.96 21.66 8.50
C ILE A 355 -27.14 22.27 9.28
N VAL A 356 -27.01 22.27 10.61
CA VAL A 356 -27.96 22.90 11.53
C VAL A 356 -27.21 23.78 12.52
N GLY A 357 -27.91 24.79 13.07
CA GLY A 357 -27.37 25.73 14.05
C GLY A 357 -27.58 27.19 13.66
N ASP A 358 -27.35 28.07 14.63
CA ASP A 358 -27.56 29.52 14.49
C ASP A 358 -26.60 30.17 13.49
N ILE A 359 -25.52 29.48 13.12
CA ILE A 359 -24.54 30.00 12.15
C ILE A 359 -25.14 30.24 10.76
N LEU A 360 -26.19 29.54 10.40
CA LEU A 360 -26.89 29.74 9.13
C LEU A 360 -27.77 31.00 9.10
N THR A 361 -28.04 31.59 10.24
CA THR A 361 -28.82 32.86 10.34
C THR A 361 -27.97 34.07 9.96
N THR A 362 -26.65 33.93 9.93
CA THR A 362 -25.69 34.96 9.55
C THR A 362 -25.37 34.86 8.07
N ALA A 363 -25.28 35.98 7.34
CA ALA A 363 -24.83 35.98 5.94
C ALA A 363 -23.37 35.52 5.88
N ILE A 364 -23.18 34.23 5.58
CA ILE A 364 -21.87 33.59 5.47
C ILE A 364 -21.53 33.36 3.99
N THR A 365 -20.30 33.66 3.61
CA THR A 365 -19.84 33.36 2.25
C THR A 365 -19.63 31.87 2.06
N PHE A 366 -19.75 31.39 0.80
CA PHE A 366 -19.49 29.99 0.44
C PHE A 366 -18.13 29.48 0.97
N HIS A 367 -17.06 30.26 0.78
CA HIS A 367 -15.73 29.90 1.29
C HIS A 367 -15.65 29.82 2.81
N ALA A 368 -16.32 30.74 3.51
CA ALA A 368 -16.32 30.71 4.97
C ALA A 368 -17.12 29.51 5.50
N LEU A 369 -18.24 29.18 4.85
CA LEU A 369 -19.04 28.01 5.21
C LEU A 369 -18.25 26.71 4.96
N ASN A 370 -17.61 26.55 3.79
CA ASN A 370 -16.78 25.38 3.48
C ASN A 370 -15.60 25.26 4.44
N SER A 371 -14.93 26.35 4.78
CA SER A 371 -13.85 26.34 5.76
C SER A 371 -14.33 25.85 7.12
N LEU A 372 -15.53 26.26 7.55
CA LEU A 372 -16.15 25.77 8.78
C LEU A 372 -16.52 24.30 8.73
N ILE A 373 -17.11 23.85 7.65
CA ILE A 373 -17.48 22.45 7.43
C ILE A 373 -16.21 21.59 7.46
N ASN A 374 -15.19 21.95 6.71
CA ASN A 374 -13.92 21.22 6.64
C ASN A 374 -13.21 21.17 8.00
N ALA A 375 -13.17 22.29 8.74
CA ALA A 375 -12.60 22.33 10.09
C ALA A 375 -13.39 21.44 11.07
N SER A 376 -14.72 21.45 11.00
CA SER A 376 -15.57 20.63 11.86
C SER A 376 -15.42 19.14 11.55
N VAL A 377 -15.39 18.78 10.28
CA VAL A 377 -15.17 17.38 9.86
C VAL A 377 -13.75 16.91 10.20
N ALA A 378 -12.74 17.77 10.11
CA ALA A 378 -11.40 17.47 10.60
C ALA A 378 -11.37 17.21 12.12
N ASN A 379 -12.12 17.98 12.92
CA ASN A 379 -12.28 17.73 14.36
C ASN A 379 -12.99 16.40 14.63
N ILE A 380 -14.06 16.08 13.89
CA ILE A 380 -14.75 14.80 13.97
C ILE A 380 -13.78 13.66 13.64
N SER A 381 -13.03 13.77 12.55
CA SER A 381 -12.00 12.79 12.15
C SER A 381 -10.99 12.55 13.28
N SER A 382 -10.44 13.63 13.83
CA SER A 382 -9.51 13.56 14.95
C SER A 382 -10.10 12.83 16.15
N GLY A 383 -11.37 13.10 16.48
CA GLY A 383 -12.10 12.41 17.55
C GLY A 383 -12.29 10.91 17.28
N MET A 384 -12.63 10.55 16.04
CA MET A 384 -12.88 9.16 15.63
C MET A 384 -11.64 8.28 15.68
N VAL A 385 -10.47 8.79 15.30
CA VAL A 385 -9.24 8.00 15.18
C VAL A 385 -8.31 8.10 16.39
N SER A 386 -8.58 9.00 17.34
CA SER A 386 -7.76 9.17 18.54
C SER A 386 -7.71 7.89 19.35
N ALA A 387 -6.53 7.33 19.51
CA ALA A 387 -6.27 6.21 20.43
C ALA A 387 -5.58 6.70 21.70
N PRO A 388 -5.81 6.05 22.88
CA PRO A 388 -5.05 6.35 24.09
C PRO A 388 -3.56 6.13 23.82
N SER A 389 -2.71 7.04 24.27
CA SER A 389 -1.27 6.84 24.26
C SER A 389 -0.95 5.67 25.19
N SER A 390 -0.48 4.54 24.66
CA SER A 390 0.06 3.46 25.47
C SER A 390 1.40 3.89 26.07
N SER A 391 1.39 4.41 27.28
CA SER A 391 2.57 4.52 28.13
C SER A 391 2.92 3.11 28.62
N GLY A 392 3.55 2.30 27.77
CA GLY A 392 3.92 0.92 28.02
C GLY A 392 5.16 0.58 27.24
N MET A 393 6.28 0.52 27.95
CA MET A 393 7.59 0.08 27.54
C MET A 393 7.55 -1.31 26.88
N GLY A 394 8.13 -1.42 25.69
CA GLY A 394 8.61 -2.69 25.14
C GLY A 394 7.71 -3.31 24.06
N GLY A 395 8.20 -3.25 22.82
CA GLY A 395 7.62 -4.01 21.71
C GLY A 395 8.14 -3.53 20.37
N PHE A 396 9.16 -4.18 19.85
CA PHE A 396 9.58 -4.10 18.45
C PHE A 396 8.38 -4.44 17.56
N GLY A 397 7.90 -3.48 16.75
CA GLY A 397 6.87 -3.78 15.74
C GLY A 397 5.92 -2.65 15.48
N GLY A 398 6.33 -1.65 14.70
CA GLY A 398 5.41 -0.60 14.25
C GLY A 398 6.04 0.32 13.21
N PHE A 399 6.34 -0.21 12.01
CA PHE A 399 6.50 0.63 10.83
C PHE A 399 5.12 1.03 10.33
N GLY A 400 4.69 2.26 10.62
CA GLY A 400 3.41 2.71 10.11
C GLY A 400 3.10 4.16 10.47
N GLY A 401 3.18 5.06 9.49
CA GLY A 401 2.42 6.28 9.50
C GLY A 401 3.16 7.56 9.91
N GLY A 402 4.03 8.05 9.05
CA GLY A 402 4.45 9.45 9.08
C GLY A 402 3.36 10.34 8.46
N GLY A 403 2.51 10.94 9.28
CA GLY A 403 1.67 12.06 8.89
C GLY A 403 2.54 13.31 8.85
N MET A 404 2.83 13.86 7.67
CA MET A 404 3.36 15.22 7.53
C MET A 404 2.21 16.21 7.73
N GLY A 405 2.10 16.74 8.93
CA GLY A 405 1.36 17.96 9.22
C GLY A 405 2.15 19.16 8.71
N GLY A 406 1.73 19.75 7.59
CA GLY A 406 2.24 21.03 7.12
C GLY A 406 1.74 22.17 7.99
N GLY A 407 2.52 22.59 9.00
CA GLY A 407 2.29 23.81 9.74
C GLY A 407 2.71 25.02 8.89
N HIS A 408 1.76 25.84 8.48
CA HIS A 408 2.04 27.18 7.97
C HIS A 408 2.29 28.10 9.17
N GLY A 409 3.53 28.42 9.39
CA GLY A 409 3.97 29.45 10.31
C GLY A 409 3.58 30.84 9.80
N GLY A 410 2.76 31.56 10.57
CA GLY A 410 2.44 32.95 10.34
C GLY A 410 3.66 33.86 10.51
N GLY A 411 4.06 34.56 9.45
CA GLY A 411 5.04 35.62 9.48
C GLY A 411 4.47 36.87 10.13
N GLY A 412 5.06 37.27 11.25
CA GLY A 412 4.75 38.55 11.92
C GLY A 412 5.23 39.74 11.13
N PHE A 413 4.36 40.72 10.91
CA PHE A 413 4.71 42.07 10.50
C PHE A 413 5.47 42.79 11.63
N ARG A 414 6.70 43.25 11.37
CA ARG A 414 7.34 44.34 12.11
C ARG A 414 7.29 45.59 11.24
N GLY A 415 6.61 46.59 11.71
CA GLY A 415 6.63 47.93 11.16
C GLY A 415 7.92 48.67 11.42
N ARG A 416 8.36 49.39 10.45
CA ARG A 416 8.90 50.76 10.50
C ARG A 416 8.62 51.42 9.17
#